data_05b2525f72722af5dd5b27ce68bbf82b
#
_entry.id   05b2525f72722af5dd5b27ce68bbf82b
#
_cell.length_a   1.000
_cell.length_b   1.000
_cell.length_c   1.000
_cell.angle_alpha   90.00
_cell.angle_beta   90.00
_cell.angle_gamma   90.00
#
_symmetry.space_group_name_H-M   'P 1'
#
loop_
_entity.id
_entity.type
_entity.pdbx_description
1 polymer ?
#
loop_
_entity_poly.entity_id
_entity_poly.type
_entity_poly.pdbx_seq_one_letter_code
_entity_poly.pdbx_strand_id
1 'polypeptide(L)'
;LNDPHVYIGSVDRPNLNYRILPRAGNVIKQIVDVISKRPDEPGIVYCLKRADVDEISKKLNELGYENRPYHAGLSDSERKKNQEAFSSEKVALMIATIAFGMGVDRSNIRYVIHAAMPKSIEHYSQETGRAGRDGLPADCVLFYSGGDYRIWEFMLKDSPDKEVLLGKLRAMYNFCVRPECRHRYLVQYFSQTYASNPCGSCDYCRGEIERVADPLIVGDEGMLVLMKDN
;
A
#
# COMPACT_ATOMS: atom_id res chain seq x y z
N LEU A 1 27.80 21.96 -9.96
CA LEU A 1 28.20 21.29 -8.73
C LEU A 1 29.37 20.38 -9.07
N ASN A 2 30.59 20.78 -8.68
CA ASN A 2 31.76 19.94 -8.87
C ASN A 2 31.80 18.92 -7.72
N ASP A 3 31.75 17.61 -8.09
CA ASP A 3 31.94 16.46 -7.22
C ASP A 3 30.94 16.36 -6.03
N PRO A 4 29.64 16.06 -6.28
CA PRO A 4 28.67 15.92 -5.22
C PRO A 4 28.92 14.63 -4.42
N HIS A 5 28.90 14.71 -3.11
CA HIS A 5 28.85 13.51 -2.26
C HIS A 5 27.49 12.82 -2.44
N VAL A 6 27.49 11.59 -2.96
CA VAL A 6 26.30 10.78 -3.16
C VAL A 6 26.16 9.80 -2.00
N TYR A 7 25.08 9.94 -1.21
CA TYR A 7 24.73 8.97 -0.17
C TYR A 7 23.51 8.17 -0.64
N ILE A 8 23.68 6.86 -0.81
CA ILE A 8 22.58 5.95 -1.16
C ILE A 8 22.22 5.16 0.11
N GLY A 9 21.11 5.52 0.74
CA GLY A 9 20.55 4.75 1.86
C GLY A 9 19.91 3.45 1.38
N SER A 10 19.77 2.47 2.28
CA SER A 10 19.00 1.26 2.00
C SER A 10 17.51 1.60 1.85
N VAL A 11 16.85 1.01 0.86
CA VAL A 11 15.38 1.06 0.73
C VAL A 11 14.70 0.06 1.67
N ASP A 12 15.46 -0.87 2.25
CA ASP A 12 14.93 -1.83 3.20
C ASP A 12 14.51 -1.15 4.50
N ARG A 13 13.34 -1.54 4.97
CA ARG A 13 12.74 -1.08 6.22
C ARG A 13 12.40 -2.31 7.07
N PRO A 14 13.36 -2.92 7.78
CA PRO A 14 13.19 -4.20 8.47
C PRO A 14 12.14 -4.17 9.59
N ASN A 15 11.76 -2.99 10.06
CA ASN A 15 10.70 -2.78 11.05
C ASN A 15 9.27 -2.80 10.45
N LEU A 16 9.13 -2.89 9.11
CA LEU A 16 7.82 -2.98 8.47
C LEU A 16 7.42 -4.44 8.24
N ASN A 17 6.23 -4.80 8.69
CA ASN A 17 5.63 -6.12 8.48
C ASN A 17 4.73 -6.07 7.24
N TYR A 18 5.16 -6.64 6.12
CA TYR A 18 4.36 -6.66 4.91
C TYR A 18 3.43 -7.87 4.86
N ARG A 19 2.15 -7.61 4.62
CA ARG A 19 1.10 -8.64 4.42
C ARG A 19 0.28 -8.30 3.18
N ILE A 20 0.25 -9.22 2.22
CA ILE A 20 -0.45 -9.06 0.94
C ILE A 20 -1.58 -10.09 0.91
N LEU A 21 -2.81 -9.62 0.84
CA LEU A 21 -4.00 -10.45 0.97
C LEU A 21 -4.95 -10.22 -0.22
N PRO A 22 -5.60 -11.26 -0.73
CA PRO A 22 -6.69 -11.09 -1.68
C PRO A 22 -7.80 -10.22 -1.09
N ARG A 23 -8.34 -9.29 -1.90
CA ARG A 23 -9.47 -8.48 -1.48
C ARG A 23 -10.76 -9.30 -1.56
N ALA A 24 -11.41 -9.51 -0.41
CA ALA A 24 -12.73 -10.12 -0.34
C ALA A 24 -13.84 -9.14 -0.77
N GLY A 25 -15.04 -9.64 -0.99
CA GLY A 25 -16.20 -8.82 -1.38
C GLY A 25 -16.55 -7.68 -0.43
N ASN A 26 -16.17 -7.78 0.86
CA ASN A 26 -16.33 -6.73 1.86
C ASN A 26 -14.95 -6.28 2.41
N VAL A 27 -14.32 -5.35 1.72
CA VAL A 27 -13.01 -4.79 2.12
C VAL A 27 -13.07 -4.07 3.47
N ILE A 28 -14.21 -3.49 3.83
CA ILE A 28 -14.39 -2.78 5.11
C ILE A 28 -14.21 -3.76 6.28
N LYS A 29 -14.78 -4.96 6.18
CA LYS A 29 -14.56 -6.00 7.18
C LYS A 29 -13.07 -6.35 7.31
N GLN A 30 -12.36 -6.52 6.20
CA GLN A 30 -10.93 -6.79 6.21
C GLN A 30 -10.12 -5.65 6.84
N ILE A 31 -10.49 -4.39 6.56
CA ILE A 31 -9.88 -3.21 7.20
C ILE A 31 -10.14 -3.23 8.71
N VAL A 32 -11.38 -3.48 9.15
CA VAL A 32 -11.75 -3.58 10.57
C VAL A 32 -10.95 -4.69 11.27
N ASP A 33 -10.77 -5.85 10.63
CA ASP A 33 -9.98 -6.97 11.17
C ASP A 33 -8.50 -6.58 11.41
N VAL A 34 -7.98 -5.60 10.69
CA VAL A 34 -6.62 -5.07 10.93
C VAL A 34 -6.61 -4.03 12.03
N ILE A 35 -7.48 -3.00 11.94
CA ILE A 35 -7.46 -1.87 12.88
C ILE A 35 -7.89 -2.28 14.30
N SER A 36 -8.82 -3.25 14.44
CA SER A 36 -9.26 -3.76 15.75
C SER A 36 -8.15 -4.43 16.57
N LYS A 37 -7.09 -4.90 15.92
CA LYS A 37 -5.90 -5.47 16.58
C LYS A 37 -4.92 -4.40 17.05
N ARG A 38 -5.17 -3.14 16.71
CA ARG A 38 -4.33 -1.99 17.00
C ARG A 38 -5.18 -0.81 17.50
N PRO A 39 -5.92 -1.02 18.61
CA PRO A 39 -6.79 0.01 19.17
C PRO A 39 -5.95 1.25 19.50
N ASP A 40 -6.50 2.42 19.18
CA ASP A 40 -5.91 3.75 19.45
C ASP A 40 -4.55 4.03 18.80
N GLU A 41 -4.00 3.09 18.03
CA GLU A 41 -2.76 3.29 17.29
C GLU A 41 -3.00 4.07 15.98
N PRO A 42 -2.10 5.01 15.61
CA PRO A 42 -2.27 5.78 14.40
C PRO A 42 -2.01 4.97 13.13
N GLY A 43 -2.89 5.17 12.14
CA GLY A 43 -2.81 4.49 10.87
C GLY A 43 -3.39 5.27 9.70
N ILE A 44 -3.08 4.79 8.50
CA ILE A 44 -3.58 5.35 7.24
C ILE A 44 -4.18 4.21 6.40
N VAL A 45 -5.36 4.45 5.83
CA VAL A 45 -5.97 3.58 4.82
C VAL A 45 -5.94 4.30 3.48
N TYR A 46 -5.20 3.76 2.53
CA TYR A 46 -5.14 4.27 1.16
C TYR A 46 -6.18 3.61 0.27
N CYS A 47 -6.94 4.44 -0.44
CA CYS A 47 -7.97 4.03 -1.39
C CYS A 47 -7.62 4.48 -2.81
N LEU A 48 -8.12 3.74 -3.81
CA LEU A 48 -7.89 4.07 -5.22
C LEU A 48 -8.69 5.29 -5.67
N LYS A 49 -9.98 5.36 -5.29
CA LYS A 49 -10.92 6.40 -5.73
C LYS A 49 -11.35 7.28 -4.57
N ARG A 50 -11.75 8.52 -4.87
CA ARG A 50 -12.32 9.47 -3.91
C ARG A 50 -13.60 8.92 -3.27
N ALA A 51 -14.48 8.31 -4.07
CA ALA A 51 -15.72 7.70 -3.59
C ALA A 51 -15.46 6.57 -2.57
N ASP A 52 -14.39 5.78 -2.78
CA ASP A 52 -14.02 4.73 -1.83
C ASP A 52 -13.56 5.33 -0.49
N VAL A 53 -12.86 6.49 -0.52
CA VAL A 53 -12.46 7.22 0.70
C VAL A 53 -13.69 7.65 1.49
N ASP A 54 -14.66 8.27 0.81
CA ASP A 54 -15.89 8.78 1.45
C ASP A 54 -16.72 7.63 2.04
N GLU A 55 -16.90 6.54 1.28
CA GLU A 55 -17.65 5.36 1.70
C GLU A 55 -16.99 4.68 2.90
N ILE A 56 -15.70 4.37 2.81
CA ILE A 56 -14.96 3.68 3.88
C ILE A 56 -14.88 4.55 5.12
N SER A 57 -14.60 5.86 4.97
CA SER A 57 -14.57 6.80 6.09
C SER A 57 -15.91 6.85 6.83
N LYS A 58 -17.02 6.97 6.09
CA LYS A 58 -18.36 6.96 6.66
C LYS A 58 -18.66 5.68 7.42
N LYS A 59 -18.39 4.52 6.78
CA LYS A 59 -18.67 3.21 7.39
C LYS A 59 -17.83 2.94 8.63
N LEU A 60 -16.56 3.32 8.64
CA LEU A 60 -15.72 3.17 9.82
C LEU A 60 -16.16 4.06 10.97
N ASN A 61 -16.60 5.31 10.69
CA ASN A 61 -17.18 6.20 11.73
C ASN A 61 -18.50 5.61 12.29
N GLU A 62 -19.38 5.03 11.44
CA GLU A 62 -20.60 4.34 11.87
C GLU A 62 -20.30 3.14 12.79
N LEU A 63 -19.14 2.48 12.59
CA LEU A 63 -18.66 1.38 13.43
C LEU A 63 -17.88 1.81 14.68
N GLY A 64 -17.75 3.13 14.93
CA GLY A 64 -17.06 3.68 16.09
C GLY A 64 -15.55 3.91 15.91
N TYR A 65 -15.02 3.72 14.72
CA TYR A 65 -13.61 4.03 14.40
C TYR A 65 -13.51 5.48 13.91
N GLU A 66 -13.25 6.41 14.82
CA GLU A 66 -13.11 7.83 14.47
C GLU A 66 -11.99 8.05 13.47
N ASN A 67 -12.30 8.67 12.34
CA ASN A 67 -11.37 8.90 11.26
C ASN A 67 -11.69 10.20 10.51
N ARG A 68 -10.75 10.63 9.64
CA ARG A 68 -10.94 11.75 8.73
C ARG A 68 -10.64 11.35 7.29
N PRO A 69 -11.47 11.77 6.32
CA PRO A 69 -11.20 11.57 4.90
C PRO A 69 -10.16 12.58 4.38
N TYR A 70 -9.37 12.18 3.37
CA TYR A 70 -8.46 13.08 2.67
C TYR A 70 -8.32 12.71 1.19
N HIS A 71 -8.79 13.59 0.30
CA HIS A 71 -8.62 13.45 -1.15
C HIS A 71 -8.75 14.82 -1.84
N ALA A 72 -8.30 14.90 -3.10
CA ALA A 72 -8.29 16.16 -3.86
C ALA A 72 -9.68 16.73 -4.20
N GLY A 73 -10.77 16.02 -3.90
CA GLY A 73 -12.15 16.52 -4.05
C GLY A 73 -12.65 17.33 -2.87
N LEU A 74 -11.97 17.27 -1.70
CA LEU A 74 -12.28 18.12 -0.56
C LEU A 74 -11.78 19.54 -0.80
N SER A 75 -12.42 20.52 -0.14
CA SER A 75 -11.93 21.89 -0.12
C SER A 75 -10.55 21.99 0.55
N ASP A 76 -9.80 23.04 0.23
CA ASP A 76 -8.48 23.26 0.82
C ASP A 76 -8.55 23.41 2.34
N SER A 77 -9.61 24.06 2.85
CA SER A 77 -9.85 24.21 4.27
C SER A 77 -10.11 22.89 4.99
N GLU A 78 -10.93 22.01 4.38
CA GLU A 78 -11.19 20.68 4.93
C GLU A 78 -9.94 19.80 4.90
N ARG A 79 -9.19 19.81 3.80
CA ARG A 79 -7.92 19.08 3.70
C ARG A 79 -6.95 19.52 4.79
N LYS A 80 -6.76 20.83 4.96
CA LYS A 80 -5.90 21.39 5.99
C LYS A 80 -6.35 20.97 7.38
N LYS A 81 -7.64 21.15 7.70
CA LYS A 81 -8.23 20.74 8.99
C LYS A 81 -8.04 19.27 9.30
N ASN A 82 -8.30 18.39 8.32
CA ASN A 82 -8.19 16.95 8.51
C ASN A 82 -6.72 16.52 8.66
N GLN A 83 -5.81 17.11 7.89
CA GLN A 83 -4.38 16.87 8.02
C GLN A 83 -3.82 17.35 9.37
N GLU A 84 -4.21 18.56 9.82
CA GLU A 84 -3.81 19.08 11.12
C GLU A 84 -4.33 18.21 12.27
N ALA A 85 -5.58 17.73 12.19
CA ALA A 85 -6.15 16.83 13.19
C ALA A 85 -5.35 15.53 13.32
N PHE A 86 -4.88 14.96 12.20
CA PHE A 86 -4.04 13.76 12.18
C PHE A 86 -2.62 14.06 12.68
N SER A 87 -2.00 15.13 12.20
CA SER A 87 -0.63 15.51 12.58
C SER A 87 -0.51 15.94 14.05
N SER A 88 -1.56 16.55 14.61
CA SER A 88 -1.63 16.94 16.03
C SER A 88 -2.15 15.82 16.95
N GLU A 89 -2.26 14.61 16.45
CA GLU A 89 -2.69 13.39 17.18
C GLU A 89 -4.12 13.43 17.73
N LYS A 90 -4.94 14.40 17.31
CA LYS A 90 -6.36 14.47 17.68
C LYS A 90 -7.19 13.36 17.06
N VAL A 91 -6.72 12.81 15.94
CA VAL A 91 -7.34 11.67 15.23
C VAL A 91 -6.26 10.65 14.93
N ALA A 92 -6.54 9.38 15.22
CA ALA A 92 -5.61 8.29 14.99
C ALA A 92 -5.68 7.73 13.56
N LEU A 93 -6.83 7.83 12.88
CA LEU A 93 -7.05 7.16 11.61
C LEU A 93 -7.35 8.15 10.47
N MET A 94 -6.60 8.00 9.36
CA MET A 94 -6.82 8.74 8.12
C MET A 94 -7.24 7.80 7.00
N ILE A 95 -8.31 8.14 6.28
CA ILE A 95 -8.73 7.43 5.07
C ILE A 95 -8.43 8.33 3.88
N ALA A 96 -7.58 7.91 2.96
CA ALA A 96 -7.06 8.84 1.97
C ALA A 96 -6.84 8.23 0.58
N THR A 97 -6.78 9.08 -0.42
CA THR A 97 -6.11 8.75 -1.68
C THR A 97 -4.62 9.11 -1.60
N ILE A 98 -3.87 8.76 -2.64
CA ILE A 98 -2.45 9.14 -2.82
C ILE A 98 -2.18 10.66 -2.66
N ALA A 99 -3.23 11.50 -2.71
CA ALA A 99 -3.11 12.93 -2.45
C ALA A 99 -2.66 13.26 -0.99
N PHE A 100 -2.86 12.33 -0.06
CA PHE A 100 -2.38 12.43 1.31
C PHE A 100 -0.94 11.92 1.40
N GLY A 101 0.00 12.81 1.33
CA GLY A 101 1.38 12.38 1.29
C GLY A 101 2.39 13.47 1.59
N MET A 102 2.34 14.57 0.88
CA MET A 102 3.25 15.69 1.13
C MET A 102 2.91 16.37 2.46
N GLY A 103 3.91 16.53 3.34
CA GLY A 103 3.74 17.23 4.62
C GLY A 103 3.13 16.40 5.77
N VAL A 104 2.99 15.08 5.61
CA VAL A 104 2.64 14.21 6.75
C VAL A 104 3.93 13.83 7.47
N ASP A 105 4.16 14.49 8.59
CA ASP A 105 5.31 14.25 9.46
C ASP A 105 4.86 13.70 10.82
N ARG A 106 4.25 12.51 10.79
CA ARG A 106 3.89 11.75 11.97
C ARG A 106 4.73 10.48 11.99
N SER A 107 5.68 10.39 12.94
CA SER A 107 6.67 9.32 12.99
C SER A 107 6.12 8.00 13.56
N ASN A 108 5.10 8.07 14.40
CA ASN A 108 4.55 6.94 15.17
C ASN A 108 3.43 6.18 14.45
N ILE A 109 3.27 6.28 13.14
CA ILE A 109 2.25 5.53 12.38
C ILE A 109 2.53 4.04 12.50
N ARG A 110 1.56 3.28 13.03
CA ARG A 110 1.70 1.84 13.33
C ARG A 110 1.18 0.94 12.25
N TYR A 111 0.31 1.45 11.37
CA TYR A 111 -0.15 0.67 10.21
C TYR A 111 -0.46 1.54 9.00
N VAL A 112 -0.19 0.96 7.83
CA VAL A 112 -0.64 1.47 6.53
C VAL A 112 -1.39 0.35 5.83
N ILE A 113 -2.66 0.61 5.49
CA ILE A 113 -3.52 -0.32 4.78
C ILE A 113 -3.78 0.21 3.38
N HIS A 114 -3.60 -0.61 2.36
CA HIS A 114 -4.06 -0.33 1.00
C HIS A 114 -5.35 -1.11 0.75
N ALA A 115 -6.47 -0.42 0.60
CA ALA A 115 -7.76 -1.02 0.30
C ALA A 115 -7.86 -1.53 -1.16
N ALA A 116 -6.90 -1.15 -2.00
CA ALA A 116 -6.74 -1.60 -3.38
C ALA A 116 -5.25 -1.50 -3.79
N MET A 117 -4.88 -2.24 -4.82
CA MET A 117 -3.49 -2.26 -5.33
C MET A 117 -3.08 -0.89 -5.89
N PRO A 118 -1.95 -0.31 -5.44
CA PRO A 118 -1.36 0.88 -6.05
C PRO A 118 -0.91 0.64 -7.49
N LYS A 119 -0.70 1.71 -8.24
CA LYS A 119 -0.28 1.61 -9.66
C LYS A 119 1.16 1.18 -9.87
N SER A 120 2.01 1.26 -8.84
CA SER A 120 3.43 0.88 -8.95
C SER A 120 4.07 0.62 -7.58
N ILE A 121 5.20 -0.07 -7.59
CA ILE A 121 6.03 -0.33 -6.40
C ILE A 121 6.53 0.98 -5.78
N GLU A 122 6.87 1.98 -6.57
CA GLU A 122 7.34 3.27 -6.06
C GLU A 122 6.27 3.96 -5.22
N HIS A 123 5.00 3.96 -5.68
CA HIS A 123 3.88 4.51 -4.91
C HIS A 123 3.66 3.71 -3.63
N TYR A 124 3.63 2.38 -3.74
CA TYR A 124 3.50 1.50 -2.58
C TYR A 124 4.59 1.75 -1.54
N SER A 125 5.86 1.80 -1.96
CA SER A 125 7.00 2.06 -1.07
C SER A 125 6.95 3.45 -0.44
N GLN A 126 6.52 4.47 -1.19
CA GLN A 126 6.36 5.84 -0.67
C GLN A 126 5.25 5.92 0.39
N GLU A 127 4.15 5.20 0.19
CA GLU A 127 3.01 5.18 1.08
C GLU A 127 3.29 4.35 2.33
N THR A 128 3.83 3.14 2.18
CA THR A 128 4.25 2.30 3.32
C THR A 128 5.43 2.90 4.09
N GLY A 129 6.30 3.65 3.42
CA GLY A 129 7.42 4.37 4.05
C GLY A 129 7.01 5.43 5.07
N ARG A 130 5.72 5.73 5.22
CA ARG A 130 5.19 6.60 6.29
C ARG A 130 5.06 5.88 7.62
N ALA A 131 4.91 4.55 7.59
CA ALA A 131 4.81 3.74 8.79
C ALA A 131 6.16 3.59 9.50
N GLY A 132 6.14 3.56 10.83
CA GLY A 132 7.29 3.24 11.66
C GLY A 132 8.54 4.08 11.40
N ARG A 133 8.42 5.38 11.16
CA ARG A 133 9.58 6.28 10.98
C ARG A 133 10.42 6.43 12.24
N ASP A 134 9.84 6.13 13.39
CA ASP A 134 10.52 6.05 14.70
C ASP A 134 11.32 4.75 14.89
N GLY A 135 11.35 3.86 13.89
CA GLY A 135 12.04 2.57 13.96
C GLY A 135 11.27 1.45 14.63
N LEU A 136 10.11 1.74 15.24
CA LEU A 136 9.29 0.72 15.87
C LEU A 136 8.51 -0.11 14.84
N PRO A 137 8.11 -1.36 15.16
CA PRO A 137 7.36 -2.22 14.26
C PRO A 137 6.05 -1.58 13.78
N ALA A 138 5.77 -1.72 12.49
CA ALA A 138 4.53 -1.24 11.89
C ALA A 138 4.04 -2.20 10.80
N ASP A 139 2.72 -2.33 10.65
CA ASP A 139 2.10 -3.24 9.68
C ASP A 139 1.77 -2.51 8.37
N CYS A 140 2.14 -3.14 7.25
CA CYS A 140 1.81 -2.70 5.91
C CYS A 140 0.95 -3.78 5.26
N VAL A 141 -0.37 -3.56 5.24
CA VAL A 141 -1.34 -4.53 4.71
C VAL A 141 -1.88 -4.07 3.38
N LEU A 142 -1.82 -4.91 2.37
CA LEU A 142 -2.36 -4.63 1.04
C LEU A 142 -3.46 -5.63 0.70
N PHE A 143 -4.65 -5.13 0.40
CA PHE A 143 -5.74 -5.90 -0.20
C PHE A 143 -5.74 -5.68 -1.70
N TYR A 144 -5.56 -6.74 -2.49
CA TYR A 144 -5.49 -6.65 -3.95
C TYR A 144 -6.54 -7.51 -4.63
N SER A 145 -6.86 -7.16 -5.87
CA SER A 145 -7.66 -8.00 -6.77
C SER A 145 -7.19 -7.83 -8.22
N GLY A 146 -7.44 -8.81 -9.07
CA GLY A 146 -7.20 -8.70 -10.51
C GLY A 146 -8.00 -7.56 -11.17
N GLY A 147 -9.12 -7.15 -10.55
CA GLY A 147 -9.88 -5.98 -10.97
C GLY A 147 -9.12 -4.67 -10.84
N ASP A 148 -8.23 -4.54 -9.85
CA ASP A 148 -7.41 -3.34 -9.65
C ASP A 148 -6.44 -3.15 -10.81
N TYR A 149 -5.82 -4.25 -11.29
CA TYR A 149 -4.95 -4.24 -12.44
C TYR A 149 -5.68 -3.71 -13.70
N ARG A 150 -6.87 -4.23 -13.97
CA ARG A 150 -7.68 -3.81 -15.13
C ARG A 150 -8.12 -2.34 -15.05
N ILE A 151 -8.44 -1.84 -13.86
CA ILE A 151 -8.77 -0.43 -13.64
C ILE A 151 -7.56 0.45 -13.99
N TRP A 152 -6.38 0.10 -13.49
CA TRP A 152 -5.16 0.84 -13.80
C TRP A 152 -4.79 0.76 -15.27
N GLU A 153 -4.86 -0.43 -15.89
CA GLU A 153 -4.61 -0.62 -17.32
C GLU A 153 -5.53 0.26 -18.18
N PHE A 154 -6.82 0.32 -17.83
CA PHE A 154 -7.77 1.21 -18.50
C PHE A 154 -7.43 2.70 -18.31
N MET A 155 -7.04 3.10 -17.10
CA MET A 155 -6.66 4.50 -16.82
C MET A 155 -5.37 4.93 -17.52
N LEU A 156 -4.48 3.99 -17.80
CA LEU A 156 -3.19 4.24 -18.46
C LEU A 156 -3.22 4.13 -19.99
N LYS A 157 -4.35 3.70 -20.57
CA LYS A 157 -4.47 3.38 -22.01
C LYS A 157 -4.06 4.50 -22.95
N ASP A 158 -4.33 5.75 -22.58
CA ASP A 158 -4.10 6.96 -23.40
C ASP A 158 -2.86 7.75 -22.91
N SER A 159 -2.05 7.17 -22.01
CA SER A 159 -0.83 7.82 -21.51
C SER A 159 0.29 7.79 -22.57
N PRO A 160 1.04 8.89 -22.74
CA PRO A 160 2.21 8.91 -23.64
C PRO A 160 3.26 7.84 -23.28
N ASP A 161 3.44 7.57 -21.97
CA ASP A 161 4.42 6.62 -21.43
C ASP A 161 3.79 5.26 -21.10
N LYS A 162 2.72 4.87 -21.80
CA LYS A 162 1.92 3.69 -21.52
C LYS A 162 2.75 2.42 -21.25
N GLU A 163 3.70 2.10 -22.11
CA GLU A 163 4.49 0.87 -21.99
C GLU A 163 5.32 0.84 -20.69
N VAL A 164 5.94 1.96 -20.33
CA VAL A 164 6.70 2.10 -19.07
C VAL A 164 5.77 1.96 -17.86
N LEU A 165 4.62 2.62 -17.90
CA LEU A 165 3.64 2.59 -16.82
C LEU A 165 3.01 1.19 -16.66
N LEU A 166 2.74 0.49 -17.74
CA LEU A 166 2.28 -0.91 -17.72
C LEU A 166 3.35 -1.85 -17.18
N GLY A 167 4.64 -1.62 -17.49
CA GLY A 167 5.75 -2.35 -16.90
C GLY A 167 5.79 -2.21 -15.37
N LYS A 168 5.61 -0.99 -14.87
CA LYS A 168 5.53 -0.71 -13.41
C LYS A 168 4.29 -1.35 -12.77
N LEU A 169 3.15 -1.30 -13.45
CA LEU A 169 1.92 -1.93 -12.99
C LEU A 169 2.06 -3.45 -12.89
N ARG A 170 2.71 -4.10 -13.89
CA ARG A 170 3.02 -5.53 -13.85
C ARG A 170 3.94 -5.89 -12.67
N ALA A 171 4.97 -5.09 -12.43
CA ALA A 171 5.86 -5.30 -11.28
C ALA A 171 5.08 -5.23 -9.96
N MET A 172 4.15 -4.28 -9.82
CA MET A 172 3.29 -4.18 -8.64
C MET A 172 2.36 -5.40 -8.49
N TYR A 173 1.75 -5.84 -9.58
CA TYR A 173 0.91 -7.04 -9.55
C TYR A 173 1.72 -8.31 -9.22
N ASN A 174 2.90 -8.47 -9.82
CA ASN A 174 3.81 -9.56 -9.49
C ASN A 174 4.20 -9.56 -8.01
N PHE A 175 4.43 -8.40 -7.42
CA PHE A 175 4.67 -8.28 -5.98
C PHE A 175 3.49 -8.82 -5.15
N CYS A 176 2.26 -8.64 -5.62
CA CYS A 176 1.07 -9.15 -4.92
C CYS A 176 0.96 -10.68 -5.01
N VAL A 177 1.22 -11.26 -6.18
CA VAL A 177 0.88 -12.68 -6.44
C VAL A 177 2.05 -13.65 -6.29
N ARG A 178 3.30 -13.19 -6.41
CA ARG A 178 4.47 -14.09 -6.30
C ARG A 178 4.70 -14.55 -4.87
N PRO A 179 4.92 -15.86 -4.65
CA PRO A 179 5.24 -16.41 -3.32
C PRO A 179 6.74 -16.23 -3.00
N GLU A 180 7.12 -15.00 -2.69
CA GLU A 180 8.50 -14.64 -2.35
C GLU A 180 8.58 -13.58 -1.25
N CYS A 181 9.76 -13.43 -0.65
CA CYS A 181 10.00 -12.46 0.42
C CYS A 181 9.72 -11.04 -0.05
N ARG A 182 8.80 -10.32 0.64
CA ARG A 182 8.36 -8.97 0.28
C ARG A 182 9.48 -7.94 0.37
N HIS A 183 10.32 -8.03 1.39
CA HIS A 183 11.50 -7.15 1.54
C HIS A 183 12.49 -7.37 0.39
N ARG A 184 12.82 -8.63 0.08
CA ARG A 184 13.73 -8.94 -1.02
C ARG A 184 13.21 -8.40 -2.34
N TYR A 185 11.92 -8.61 -2.64
CA TYR A 185 11.32 -8.09 -3.87
C TYR A 185 11.45 -6.57 -3.97
N LEU A 186 11.10 -5.83 -2.91
CA LEU A 186 11.18 -4.37 -2.88
C LEU A 186 12.62 -3.88 -3.06
N VAL A 187 13.56 -4.45 -2.31
CA VAL A 187 14.99 -4.05 -2.38
C VAL A 187 15.57 -4.31 -3.78
N GLN A 188 15.28 -5.48 -4.36
CA GLN A 188 15.75 -5.81 -5.71
C GLN A 188 15.10 -4.97 -6.80
N TYR A 189 13.82 -4.60 -6.65
CA TYR A 189 13.15 -3.69 -7.57
C TYR A 189 13.86 -2.33 -7.68
N PHE A 190 14.42 -1.82 -6.58
CA PHE A 190 15.23 -0.61 -6.56
C PHE A 190 16.72 -0.85 -6.83
N SER A 191 17.07 -1.97 -7.45
CA SER A 191 18.44 -2.32 -7.86
C SER A 191 19.44 -2.40 -6.69
N GLN A 192 18.96 -2.72 -5.49
CA GLN A 192 19.80 -2.94 -4.33
C GLN A 192 19.93 -4.45 -4.00
N THR A 193 21.01 -4.84 -3.34
CA THR A 193 21.22 -6.21 -2.87
C THR A 193 20.55 -6.42 -1.52
N TYR A 194 19.77 -7.50 -1.40
CA TYR A 194 19.12 -7.90 -0.16
C TYR A 194 19.90 -9.05 0.51
N ALA A 195 20.43 -8.78 1.70
CA ALA A 195 21.31 -9.73 2.41
C ALA A 195 20.54 -10.65 3.39
N SER A 196 19.41 -10.20 3.94
CA SER A 196 18.66 -10.95 4.97
C SER A 196 17.67 -11.94 4.32
N ASN A 197 17.83 -13.25 4.55
CA ASN A 197 16.88 -14.24 4.07
C ASN A 197 16.85 -15.46 5.02
N PRO A 198 15.72 -15.74 5.69
CA PRO A 198 14.42 -15.04 5.64
C PRO A 198 14.42 -13.70 6.38
N CYS A 199 13.51 -12.77 5.99
CA CYS A 199 13.38 -11.48 6.68
C CYS A 199 12.68 -11.58 8.06
N GLY A 200 11.91 -12.64 8.30
CA GLY A 200 11.17 -12.88 9.53
C GLY A 200 9.95 -11.97 9.80
N SER A 201 9.70 -10.98 8.94
CA SER A 201 8.67 -9.96 9.16
C SER A 201 7.59 -9.85 8.06
N CYS A 202 7.69 -10.58 6.95
CA CYS A 202 6.64 -10.58 5.95
C CYS A 202 5.81 -11.86 5.95
N ASP A 203 4.62 -11.80 5.35
CA ASP A 203 3.68 -12.91 5.22
C ASP A 203 4.31 -14.19 4.63
N TYR A 204 5.12 -14.05 3.59
CA TYR A 204 5.83 -15.17 2.96
C TYR A 204 6.83 -15.84 3.92
N CYS A 205 7.71 -15.06 4.53
CA CYS A 205 8.76 -15.60 5.41
C CYS A 205 8.20 -16.18 6.73
N ARG A 206 7.00 -15.75 7.12
CA ARG A 206 6.26 -16.30 8.28
C ARG A 206 5.40 -17.51 7.92
N GLY A 207 5.28 -17.88 6.65
CA GLY A 207 4.41 -18.97 6.21
C GLY A 207 2.92 -18.67 6.34
N GLU A 208 2.54 -17.38 6.37
CA GLU A 208 1.15 -16.92 6.52
C GLU A 208 0.40 -16.89 5.18
N ILE A 209 1.08 -17.11 4.05
CA ILE A 209 0.45 -17.13 2.74
C ILE A 209 -0.28 -18.45 2.57
N GLU A 210 -1.61 -18.42 2.68
CA GLU A 210 -2.43 -19.45 2.08
C GLU A 210 -2.23 -19.37 0.56
N ARG A 211 -1.96 -20.51 -0.07
CA ARG A 211 -1.90 -20.60 -1.55
C ARG A 211 -3.31 -20.38 -2.09
N VAL A 212 -3.72 -19.13 -2.18
CA VAL A 212 -4.88 -18.78 -2.98
C VAL A 212 -4.41 -18.86 -4.42
N ALA A 213 -4.92 -19.83 -5.16
CA ALA A 213 -4.76 -19.91 -6.60
C ALA A 213 -5.42 -18.67 -7.21
N ASP A 214 -4.65 -17.60 -7.41
CA ASP A 214 -5.12 -16.48 -8.23
C ASP A 214 -4.86 -16.87 -9.69
N PRO A 215 -5.91 -17.03 -10.53
CA PRO A 215 -5.77 -17.55 -11.89
C PRO A 215 -5.08 -16.58 -12.86
N LEU A 216 -4.63 -15.42 -12.43
CA LEU A 216 -4.03 -14.42 -13.29
C LEU A 216 -2.53 -14.29 -13.04
N ILE A 217 -1.72 -15.16 -13.65
CA ILE A 217 -0.28 -14.93 -13.78
C ILE A 217 -0.06 -14.06 -15.01
N VAL A 218 0.50 -12.88 -14.82
CA VAL A 218 0.98 -12.05 -15.93
C VAL A 218 2.34 -12.59 -16.34
N GLY A 219 2.41 -13.29 -17.46
CA GLY A 219 3.66 -13.79 -18.03
C GLY A 219 4.62 -12.66 -18.40
N ASP A 220 5.91 -12.97 -18.52
CA ASP A 220 6.97 -12.01 -18.88
C ASP A 220 6.75 -11.34 -20.26
N GLU A 221 5.89 -11.92 -21.09
CA GLU A 221 5.54 -11.40 -22.42
C GLU A 221 4.28 -10.52 -22.44
N GLY A 222 3.74 -10.15 -21.29
CA GLY A 222 2.59 -9.24 -21.21
C GLY A 222 1.24 -9.83 -21.54
N MET A 223 1.14 -11.16 -21.69
CA MET A 223 -0.10 -11.86 -21.91
C MET A 223 -0.69 -12.36 -20.59
N LEU A 224 -1.94 -12.01 -20.31
CA LEU A 224 -2.73 -12.57 -19.21
C LEU A 224 -2.97 -14.06 -19.50
N VAL A 225 -2.26 -14.94 -18.81
CA VAL A 225 -2.51 -16.38 -18.89
C VAL A 225 -3.46 -16.77 -17.79
N LEU A 226 -4.67 -17.15 -18.16
CA LEU A 226 -5.61 -17.83 -17.25
C LEU A 226 -5.09 -19.25 -17.03
N MET A 227 -4.59 -19.55 -15.85
CA MET A 227 -4.36 -20.93 -15.46
C MET A 227 -5.75 -21.57 -15.16
N LYS A 228 -6.09 -22.62 -15.92
CA LYS A 228 -7.19 -23.49 -15.54
C LYS A 228 -6.67 -24.44 -14.46
N ASP A 229 -7.43 -24.53 -13.37
CA ASP A 229 -7.25 -25.57 -12.38
C ASP A 229 -7.27 -26.95 -13.08
N ASN A 230 -6.25 -27.77 -12.82
CA ASN A 230 -6.28 -29.21 -13.09
C ASN A 230 -6.69 -29.94 -11.82
#